data_34bc0dfe555ce597f52caf2d01d26168
#
_entry.id   34bc0dfe555ce597f52caf2d01d26168
#
_cell.length_a   1.000
_cell.length_b   1.000
_cell.length_c   1.000
_cell.angle_alpha   90.00
_cell.angle_beta   90.00
_cell.angle_gamma   90.00
#
_symmetry.space_group_name_H-M   'P 1'
#
loop_
_entity.id
_entity.type
_entity.pdbx_description
1 polymer ?
#
loop_
_entity_poly.entity_id
_entity_poly.type
_entity_poly.pdbx_seq_one_letter_code
_entity_poly.pdbx_strand_id
1 'polypeptide(L)'
;MNQHEWDQVNIRWTDHDVPHIEAQNYVSLGFGYGYVHARDRLCELSGQVITLRGERSKHYGAERFSTIGFLKTTNLNSDLMFRLRLPPEWVENELAKLSTQTREYVQGYVRGLNHYVDQMPAEEKQRWRADEPLVTF
;
A
#
# COMPACT_ATOMS: atom_id res chain seq x y z
N MET A 1 6.04 13.92 11.82
CA MET A 1 5.55 12.53 12.01
C MET A 1 5.37 12.34 13.51
N ASN A 2 4.14 12.11 13.97
CA ASN A 2 3.87 12.02 15.41
C ASN A 2 4.35 10.66 15.94
N GLN A 3 5.39 10.67 16.77
CA GLN A 3 5.90 9.53 17.54
C GLN A 3 4.79 8.84 18.36
N HIS A 4 3.70 9.52 18.56
CA HIS A 4 2.57 9.11 19.40
C HIS A 4 1.74 7.93 18.88
N GLU A 5 1.74 7.66 17.57
CA GLU A 5 0.94 6.55 17.00
C GLU A 5 1.64 5.21 17.16
N TRP A 6 2.97 5.20 17.08
CA TRP A 6 3.80 4.02 17.29
C TRP A 6 3.77 3.53 18.74
N ASP A 7 3.71 4.47 19.69
CA ASP A 7 3.65 4.15 21.12
C ASP A 7 2.33 3.48 21.55
N GLN A 8 1.32 3.48 20.68
CA GLN A 8 -0.02 2.93 20.94
C GLN A 8 -0.25 1.57 20.28
N VAL A 9 0.76 1.00 19.63
CA VAL A 9 0.69 -0.28 18.93
C VAL A 9 1.70 -1.24 19.52
N ASN A 10 1.24 -2.43 19.85
CA ASN A 10 2.10 -3.54 20.23
C ASN A 10 2.00 -4.64 19.17
N ILE A 11 3.12 -5.00 18.54
CA ILE A 11 3.19 -6.06 17.55
C ILE A 11 4.05 -7.18 18.10
N ARG A 12 3.45 -8.33 18.33
CA ARG A 12 4.14 -9.55 18.75
C ARG A 12 4.10 -10.60 17.66
N TRP A 13 5.17 -11.31 17.49
CA TRP A 13 5.32 -12.37 16.51
C TRP A 13 5.33 -13.73 17.22
N THR A 14 4.62 -14.70 16.67
CA THR A 14 4.69 -16.08 17.13
C THR A 14 5.88 -16.81 16.52
N ASP A 15 6.16 -18.04 16.99
CA ASP A 15 7.21 -18.91 16.44
C ASP A 15 7.02 -19.23 14.94
N HIS A 16 5.80 -19.08 14.43
CA HIS A 16 5.48 -19.25 13.02
C HIS A 16 5.37 -17.93 12.24
N ASP A 17 5.96 -16.87 12.77
CA ASP A 17 5.98 -15.52 12.17
C ASP A 17 4.55 -14.94 11.91
N VAL A 18 3.57 -15.33 12.73
CA VAL A 18 2.23 -14.75 12.69
C VAL A 18 2.19 -13.50 13.57
N PRO A 19 1.87 -12.32 12.99
CA PRO A 19 1.80 -11.09 13.76
C PRO A 19 0.50 -10.99 14.56
N HIS A 20 0.64 -10.63 15.83
CA HIS A 20 -0.46 -10.26 16.71
C HIS A 20 -0.37 -8.76 16.97
N ILE A 21 -1.37 -8.02 16.53
CA ILE A 21 -1.41 -6.57 16.61
C ILE A 21 -2.44 -6.18 17.68
N GLU A 22 -1.97 -5.47 18.69
CA GLU A 22 -2.80 -4.92 19.75
C GLU A 22 -2.67 -3.38 19.73
N ALA A 23 -3.79 -2.67 19.69
CA ALA A 23 -3.81 -1.23 19.59
C ALA A 23 -4.97 -0.61 20.36
N GLN A 24 -4.84 0.66 20.76
CA GLN A 24 -5.81 1.35 21.60
C GLN A 24 -6.97 1.99 20.81
N ASN A 25 -6.78 2.23 19.51
CA ASN A 25 -7.76 2.87 18.64
C ASN A 25 -7.61 2.40 17.18
N TYR A 26 -8.55 2.80 16.31
CA TYR A 26 -8.56 2.37 14.91
C TYR A 26 -7.40 2.92 14.09
N VAL A 27 -6.90 4.14 14.36
CA VAL A 27 -5.72 4.69 13.68
C VAL A 27 -4.50 3.83 13.98
N SER A 28 -4.26 3.55 15.28
CA SER A 28 -3.13 2.75 15.73
C SER A 28 -3.23 1.30 15.24
N LEU A 29 -4.43 0.72 15.22
CA LEU A 29 -4.65 -0.62 14.66
C LEU A 29 -4.30 -0.66 13.17
N GLY A 30 -4.81 0.31 12.40
CA GLY A 30 -4.49 0.46 10.99
C GLY A 30 -2.99 0.62 10.77
N PHE A 31 -2.33 1.44 11.59
CA PHE A 31 -0.88 1.65 11.53
C PHE A 31 -0.10 0.35 11.71
N GLY A 32 -0.40 -0.42 12.75
CA GLY A 32 0.26 -1.71 12.99
C GLY A 32 0.06 -2.68 11.84
N TYR A 33 -1.16 -2.77 11.31
CA TYR A 33 -1.46 -3.63 10.17
C TYR A 33 -0.74 -3.19 8.90
N GLY A 34 -0.71 -1.89 8.59
CA GLY A 34 0.01 -1.35 7.45
C GLY A 34 1.51 -1.63 7.51
N TYR A 35 2.12 -1.44 8.70
CA TYR A 35 3.53 -1.74 8.93
C TYR A 35 3.87 -3.22 8.65
N VAL A 36 3.08 -4.13 9.24
CA VAL A 36 3.26 -5.58 9.04
C VAL A 36 3.07 -5.96 7.58
N HIS A 37 2.04 -5.43 6.93
CA HIS A 37 1.76 -5.71 5.54
C HIS A 37 2.86 -5.22 4.60
N ALA A 38 3.44 -4.04 4.86
CA ALA A 38 4.60 -3.55 4.12
C ALA A 38 5.83 -4.44 4.34
N ARG A 39 6.10 -4.84 5.59
CA ARG A 39 7.21 -5.74 5.90
C ARG A 39 7.15 -7.03 5.08
N ASP A 40 5.97 -7.62 4.95
CA ASP A 40 5.81 -8.95 4.38
C ASP A 40 5.52 -8.95 2.87
N ARG A 41 4.91 -7.87 2.35
CA ARG A 41 4.33 -7.84 1.00
C ARG A 41 4.58 -6.55 0.22
N LEU A 42 5.66 -5.84 0.47
CA LEU A 42 5.92 -4.52 -0.12
C LEU A 42 5.93 -4.54 -1.66
N CYS A 43 6.55 -5.58 -2.29
CA CYS A 43 6.54 -5.77 -3.76
C CYS A 43 5.12 -5.80 -4.31
N GLU A 44 4.32 -6.66 -3.72
CA GLU A 44 2.94 -6.87 -4.15
C GLU A 44 2.11 -5.61 -3.98
N LEU A 45 2.25 -4.93 -2.85
CA LEU A 45 1.58 -3.66 -2.56
C LEU A 45 1.98 -2.57 -3.56
N SER A 46 3.27 -2.41 -3.85
CA SER A 46 3.75 -1.45 -4.84
C SER A 46 3.17 -1.72 -6.22
N GLY A 47 3.17 -2.97 -6.66
CA GLY A 47 2.57 -3.37 -7.92
C GLY A 47 1.06 -3.11 -7.99
N GLN A 48 0.34 -3.35 -6.89
CA GLN A 48 -1.09 -3.04 -6.79
C GLN A 48 -1.37 -1.54 -6.88
N VAL A 49 -0.61 -0.72 -6.15
CA VAL A 49 -0.78 0.75 -6.18
C VAL A 49 -0.49 1.31 -7.56
N ILE A 50 0.58 0.87 -8.23
CA ILE A 50 0.89 1.25 -9.61
C ILE A 50 -0.25 0.88 -10.55
N THR A 51 -0.84 -0.30 -10.36
CA THR A 51 -1.98 -0.78 -11.16
C THR A 51 -3.21 0.10 -10.94
N LEU A 52 -3.59 0.36 -9.69
CA LEU A 52 -4.75 1.16 -9.33
C LEU A 52 -4.61 2.63 -9.79
N ARG A 53 -3.39 3.18 -9.79
CA ARG A 53 -3.09 4.52 -10.31
C ARG A 53 -3.08 4.59 -11.84
N GLY A 54 -3.15 3.44 -12.53
CA GLY A 54 -3.03 3.38 -13.99
C GLY A 54 -1.66 3.86 -14.48
N GLU A 55 -0.59 3.40 -13.84
CA GLU A 55 0.80 3.81 -14.11
C GLU A 55 1.70 2.65 -14.56
N ARG A 56 1.14 1.48 -14.85
CA ARG A 56 1.92 0.31 -15.26
C ARG A 56 2.75 0.56 -16.52
N SER A 57 2.19 1.25 -17.51
CA SER A 57 2.90 1.58 -18.75
C SER A 57 4.16 2.41 -18.51
N LYS A 58 4.10 3.32 -17.55
CA LYS A 58 5.22 4.18 -17.16
C LYS A 58 6.38 3.38 -16.54
N HIS A 59 6.05 2.37 -15.74
CA HIS A 59 7.05 1.60 -14.99
C HIS A 59 7.51 0.33 -15.71
N TYR A 60 6.62 -0.34 -16.43
CA TYR A 60 6.87 -1.65 -17.00
C TYR A 60 6.82 -1.69 -18.54
N GLY A 61 6.47 -0.58 -19.19
CA GLY A 61 6.29 -0.49 -20.65
C GLY A 61 4.86 -0.82 -21.11
N ALA A 62 4.34 -0.01 -22.05
CA ALA A 62 2.94 -0.03 -22.47
C ALA A 62 2.50 -1.36 -23.11
N GLU A 63 3.34 -1.91 -23.99
CA GLU A 63 3.06 -3.11 -24.78
C GLU A 63 3.28 -4.42 -24.01
N ARG A 64 3.91 -4.38 -22.83
CA ARG A 64 4.12 -5.57 -22.02
C ARG A 64 2.81 -6.06 -21.41
N PHE A 65 2.66 -7.39 -21.40
CA PHE A 65 1.52 -8.04 -20.79
C PHE A 65 1.70 -8.20 -19.28
N SER A 66 0.61 -8.04 -18.56
CA SER A 66 0.49 -8.36 -17.15
C SER A 66 -0.78 -9.16 -16.89
N THR A 67 -0.75 -9.92 -15.80
CA THR A 67 -1.94 -10.63 -15.32
C THR A 67 -2.51 -9.87 -14.12
N ILE A 68 -3.75 -9.43 -14.26
CA ILE A 68 -4.49 -8.71 -13.21
C ILE A 68 -5.66 -9.60 -12.79
N GLY A 69 -5.53 -10.24 -11.65
CA GLY A 69 -6.43 -11.32 -11.27
C GLY A 69 -6.31 -12.48 -12.27
N PHE A 70 -7.38 -12.76 -13.00
CA PHE A 70 -7.42 -13.79 -14.06
C PHE A 70 -7.32 -13.22 -15.48
N LEU A 71 -7.24 -11.90 -15.62
CA LEU A 71 -7.21 -11.21 -16.93
C LEU A 71 -5.78 -10.93 -17.35
N LYS A 72 -5.36 -11.48 -18.50
CA LYS A 72 -4.10 -11.12 -19.16
C LYS A 72 -4.36 -9.99 -20.15
N THR A 73 -3.69 -8.86 -19.95
CA THR A 73 -3.86 -7.65 -20.77
C THR A 73 -2.55 -6.89 -20.90
N THR A 74 -2.45 -5.98 -21.87
CA THR A 74 -1.31 -5.04 -21.94
C THR A 74 -1.36 -4.04 -20.80
N ASN A 75 -0.20 -3.51 -20.40
CA ASN A 75 -0.14 -2.48 -19.37
C ASN A 75 -0.92 -1.23 -19.77
N LEU A 76 -0.91 -0.86 -21.06
CA LEU A 76 -1.68 0.27 -21.57
C LEU A 76 -3.19 0.07 -21.35
N ASN A 77 -3.73 -1.08 -21.71
CA ASN A 77 -5.15 -1.38 -21.50
C ASN A 77 -5.51 -1.42 -20.00
N SER A 78 -4.63 -1.95 -19.17
CA SER A 78 -4.79 -1.90 -17.73
C SER A 78 -4.89 -0.47 -17.21
N ASP A 79 -3.96 0.39 -17.62
CA ASP A 79 -3.93 1.79 -17.19
C ASP A 79 -5.20 2.54 -17.61
N LEU A 80 -5.64 2.36 -18.85
CA LEU A 80 -6.89 2.94 -19.33
C LEU A 80 -8.10 2.48 -18.53
N MET A 81 -8.19 1.17 -18.24
CA MET A 81 -9.27 0.60 -17.45
C MET A 81 -9.34 1.21 -16.05
N PHE A 82 -8.21 1.29 -15.33
CA PHE A 82 -8.20 1.80 -13.97
C PHE A 82 -8.43 3.30 -13.91
N ARG A 83 -7.87 4.10 -14.81
CA ARG A 83 -8.11 5.54 -14.88
C ARG A 83 -9.56 5.90 -15.19
N LEU A 84 -10.22 5.12 -16.03
CA LEU A 84 -11.64 5.30 -16.33
C LEU A 84 -12.56 4.88 -15.18
N ARG A 85 -12.20 3.83 -14.44
CA ARG A 85 -13.01 3.29 -13.34
C ARG A 85 -12.81 3.96 -12.01
N LEU A 86 -11.61 4.50 -11.77
CA LEU A 86 -11.20 5.11 -10.51
C LEU A 86 -10.73 6.56 -10.72
N PRO A 87 -11.55 7.45 -11.30
CA PRO A 87 -11.18 8.84 -11.36
C PRO A 87 -11.04 9.42 -9.94
N PRO A 88 -10.06 10.32 -9.70
CA PRO A 88 -9.77 10.84 -8.36
C PRO A 88 -10.99 11.39 -7.62
N GLU A 89 -11.83 12.15 -8.32
CA GLU A 89 -13.06 12.73 -7.77
C GLU A 89 -14.03 11.67 -7.24
N TRP A 90 -14.14 10.54 -7.95
CA TRP A 90 -14.99 9.44 -7.52
C TRP A 90 -14.42 8.79 -6.24
N VAL A 91 -13.10 8.56 -6.20
CA VAL A 91 -12.42 7.98 -5.02
C VAL A 91 -12.60 8.89 -3.80
N GLU A 92 -12.41 10.19 -3.94
CA GLU A 92 -12.63 11.17 -2.86
C GLU A 92 -14.06 11.14 -2.34
N ASN A 93 -15.04 11.11 -3.24
CA ASN A 93 -16.46 11.01 -2.87
C ASN A 93 -16.79 9.71 -2.12
N GLU A 94 -16.23 8.59 -2.54
CA GLU A 94 -16.45 7.30 -1.84
C GLU A 94 -15.75 7.28 -0.48
N LEU A 95 -14.55 7.82 -0.36
CA LEU A 95 -13.85 7.95 0.92
C LEU A 95 -14.64 8.83 1.92
N ALA A 96 -15.32 9.87 1.43
CA ALA A 96 -16.14 10.74 2.27
C ALA A 96 -17.35 10.02 2.88
N LYS A 97 -17.84 8.93 2.27
CA LYS A 97 -18.98 8.12 2.74
C LYS A 97 -18.59 7.11 3.82
N LEU A 98 -17.31 6.84 4.01
CA LEU A 98 -16.85 5.89 5.00
C LEU A 98 -17.18 6.36 6.43
N SER A 99 -17.45 5.41 7.32
CA SER A 99 -17.57 5.69 8.74
C SER A 99 -16.28 6.31 9.30
N THR A 100 -16.38 7.08 10.37
CA THR A 100 -15.20 7.65 11.04
C THR A 100 -14.17 6.57 11.38
N GLN A 101 -14.61 5.47 11.96
CA GLN A 101 -13.75 4.35 12.34
C GLN A 101 -13.00 3.75 11.13
N THR A 102 -13.71 3.52 10.02
CA THR A 102 -13.08 2.98 8.80
C THR A 102 -12.07 3.95 8.22
N ARG A 103 -12.39 5.24 8.23
CA ARG A 103 -11.49 6.29 7.74
C ARG A 103 -10.21 6.38 8.58
N GLU A 104 -10.36 6.36 9.90
CA GLU A 104 -9.24 6.34 10.85
C GLU A 104 -8.35 5.11 10.62
N TYR A 105 -8.96 3.93 10.46
CA TYR A 105 -8.21 2.71 10.17
C TYR A 105 -7.42 2.80 8.86
N VAL A 106 -8.05 3.27 7.76
CA VAL A 106 -7.38 3.44 6.46
C VAL A 106 -6.25 4.46 6.54
N GLN A 107 -6.45 5.58 7.24
CA GLN A 107 -5.41 6.58 7.45
C GLN A 107 -4.22 5.99 8.22
N GLY A 108 -4.49 5.25 9.29
CA GLY A 108 -3.47 4.54 10.03
C GLY A 108 -2.71 3.54 9.15
N TYR A 109 -3.42 2.76 8.37
CA TYR A 109 -2.85 1.77 7.46
C TYR A 109 -1.85 2.39 6.48
N VAL A 110 -2.22 3.47 5.79
CA VAL A 110 -1.31 4.18 4.87
C VAL A 110 -0.08 4.72 5.60
N ARG A 111 -0.26 5.27 6.82
CA ARG A 111 0.86 5.76 7.63
C ARG A 111 1.81 4.63 8.04
N GLY A 112 1.27 3.47 8.39
CA GLY A 112 2.08 2.28 8.74
C GLY A 112 2.90 1.76 7.57
N LEU A 113 2.31 1.71 6.37
CA LEU A 113 3.02 1.37 5.13
C LEU A 113 4.19 2.34 4.89
N ASN A 114 3.91 3.63 4.89
CA ASN A 114 4.93 4.66 4.65
C ASN A 114 6.02 4.64 5.73
N HIS A 115 5.65 4.42 6.98
CA HIS A 115 6.60 4.33 8.08
C HIS A 115 7.61 3.20 7.87
N TYR A 116 7.14 2.01 7.46
CA TYR A 116 8.04 0.90 7.12
C TYR A 116 9.00 1.28 6.00
N VAL A 117 8.49 1.86 4.91
CA VAL A 117 9.31 2.32 3.77
C VAL A 117 10.32 3.36 4.19
N ASP A 118 9.96 4.31 5.06
CA ASP A 118 10.86 5.36 5.55
C ASP A 118 12.01 4.81 6.38
N GLN A 119 11.76 3.75 7.14
CA GLN A 119 12.77 3.08 7.97
C GLN A 119 13.71 2.16 7.20
N MET A 120 13.39 1.80 5.95
CA MET A 120 14.25 0.93 5.15
C MET A 120 15.64 1.54 4.97
N PRO A 121 16.72 0.74 5.05
CA PRO A 121 18.06 1.17 4.73
C PRO A 121 18.16 1.74 3.32
N ALA A 122 19.02 2.76 3.14
CA ALA A 122 19.21 3.41 1.83
C ALA A 122 19.62 2.43 0.72
N GLU A 123 20.48 1.46 1.05
CA GLU A 123 20.91 0.41 0.12
C GLU A 123 19.76 -0.50 -0.31
N GLU A 124 18.85 -0.82 0.60
CA GLU A 124 17.66 -1.61 0.31
C GLU A 124 16.69 -0.81 -0.56
N LYS A 125 16.43 0.45 -0.25
CA LYS A 125 15.64 1.35 -1.11
C LYS A 125 16.22 1.48 -2.52
N GLN A 126 17.55 1.47 -2.65
CA GLN A 126 18.21 1.56 -3.95
C GLN A 126 18.04 0.27 -4.77
N ARG A 127 18.15 -0.90 -4.15
CA ARG A 127 17.86 -2.19 -4.80
C ARG A 127 16.41 -2.24 -5.29
N TRP A 128 15.49 -1.83 -4.46
CA TRP A 128 14.07 -1.74 -4.83
C TRP A 128 13.81 -0.88 -6.07
N ARG A 129 14.45 0.28 -6.15
CA ARG A 129 14.30 1.19 -7.30
C ARG A 129 14.93 0.66 -8.59
N ALA A 130 15.87 -0.27 -8.51
CA ALA A 130 16.50 -0.89 -9.67
C ALA A 130 15.65 -2.02 -10.26
N ASP A 131 15.04 -2.84 -9.42
CA ASP A 131 14.32 -4.06 -9.82
C ASP A 131 12.80 -3.86 -9.87
N GLU A 132 12.27 -3.11 -8.92
CA GLU A 132 10.83 -2.82 -8.79
C GLU A 132 10.62 -1.35 -8.37
N PRO A 133 9.61 -0.66 -8.91
CA PRO A 133 9.34 0.72 -8.51
C PRO A 133 8.80 0.78 -7.09
N LEU A 134 9.59 1.34 -6.18
CA LEU A 134 9.13 1.66 -4.84
C LEU A 134 8.21 2.88 -4.88
N VAL A 135 6.97 2.70 -4.52
CA VAL A 135 5.96 3.78 -4.49
C VAL A 135 5.73 4.27 -3.06
N THR A 136 5.38 5.54 -2.94
CA THR A 136 4.84 6.12 -1.71
C THR A 136 3.33 5.89 -1.70
N PHE A 137 2.82 5.41 -0.59
CA PHE A 137 1.42 5.06 -0.39
C PHE A 137 0.59 6.26 0.08
#